data_6c83748d5c36708c9f88ce717fcd9374
#
_entry.id   6c83748d5c36708c9f88ce717fcd9374
#
_cell.length_a   1.000
_cell.length_b   1.000
_cell.length_c   1.000
_cell.angle_alpha   90.00
_cell.angle_beta   90.00
_cell.angle_gamma   90.00
#
_symmetry.space_group_name_H-M   'P 1'
#
loop_
_entity.id
_entity.type
_entity.pdbx_description
1 polymer ?
#
loop_
_entity_poly.entity_id
_entity_poly.type
_entity_poly.pdbx_seq_one_letter_code
_entity_poly.pdbx_strand_id
1 'polypeptide(L)'
;MYGHQKQGIMILEEAQKEVDRWIKTYGVRYFSELTNMAVLTEEVGELARVMARKYGDQSFKQGEKDNLADEMADVLWVLICLANQTGVNLTEAFRQNLEKKTNRDKDRHKNNPKL
;
A
#
# COMPACT_ATOMS: atom_id res chain seq x y z
N MET A 1 -6.27 7.26 -21.82
CA MET A 1 -6.94 8.22 -20.94
C MET A 1 -7.61 7.52 -19.77
N TYR A 2 -7.43 8.03 -18.60
CA TYR A 2 -7.89 7.37 -17.38
C TYR A 2 -9.40 7.22 -17.29
N GLY A 3 -10.15 8.23 -17.75
CA GLY A 3 -11.60 8.22 -17.69
C GLY A 3 -12.27 7.13 -18.51
N HIS A 4 -11.53 6.45 -19.36
CA HIS A 4 -12.08 5.37 -20.17
C HIS A 4 -11.83 3.99 -19.58
N GLN A 5 -11.06 3.92 -18.50
CA GLN A 5 -10.89 2.64 -17.83
C GLN A 5 -12.19 2.25 -17.16
N LYS A 6 -12.57 1.03 -17.35
CA LYS A 6 -13.71 0.48 -16.62
C LYS A 6 -13.41 0.62 -15.13
N GLN A 7 -14.35 1.14 -14.39
CA GLN A 7 -14.28 1.14 -12.94
C GLN A 7 -14.40 -0.31 -12.49
N GLY A 8 -13.28 -0.99 -12.42
CA GLY A 8 -13.28 -2.37 -12.09
C GLY A 8 -11.93 -2.77 -11.59
N ILE A 9 -11.39 -3.76 -12.23
CA ILE A 9 -10.17 -4.39 -11.77
C ILE A 9 -8.96 -3.58 -12.23
N MET A 10 -8.13 -3.16 -11.26
CA MET A 10 -6.81 -2.61 -11.53
C MET A 10 -5.80 -3.53 -10.85
N ILE A 11 -4.95 -4.17 -11.64
CA ILE A 11 -3.88 -5.01 -11.09
C ILE A 11 -2.70 -4.15 -10.63
N LEU A 12 -1.82 -4.70 -9.82
CA LEU A 12 -0.69 -3.97 -9.26
C LEU A 12 0.21 -3.36 -10.33
N GLU A 13 0.46 -4.08 -11.41
CA GLU A 13 1.29 -3.59 -12.50
C GLU A 13 0.68 -2.35 -13.16
N GLU A 14 -0.64 -2.35 -13.36
CA GLU A 14 -1.35 -1.20 -13.88
C GLU A 14 -1.29 -0.02 -12.91
N ALA A 15 -1.46 -0.29 -11.62
CA ALA A 15 -1.35 0.74 -10.59
C ALA A 15 0.05 1.37 -10.59
N GLN A 16 1.09 0.55 -10.74
CA GLN A 16 2.45 1.06 -10.84
C GLN A 16 2.63 1.99 -12.04
N LYS A 17 2.08 1.62 -13.19
CA LYS A 17 2.14 2.45 -14.40
C LYS A 17 1.38 3.75 -14.23
N GLU A 18 0.21 3.70 -13.60
CA GLU A 18 -0.60 4.89 -13.35
C GLU A 18 0.10 5.86 -12.41
N VAL A 19 0.70 5.36 -11.35
CA VAL A 19 1.46 6.21 -10.42
C VAL A 19 2.65 6.86 -11.13
N ASP A 20 3.39 6.09 -11.92
CA ASP A 20 4.54 6.61 -12.65
C ASP A 20 4.13 7.72 -13.62
N ARG A 21 3.04 7.51 -14.33
CA ARG A 21 2.50 8.51 -15.26
C ARG A 21 2.08 9.79 -14.51
N TRP A 22 1.41 9.62 -13.39
CA TRP A 22 0.98 10.75 -12.56
C TRP A 22 2.18 11.57 -12.05
N ILE A 23 3.20 10.89 -11.54
CA ILE A 23 4.41 11.55 -11.05
C ILE A 23 5.06 12.38 -12.16
N LYS A 24 5.21 11.79 -13.35
CA LYS A 24 5.84 12.47 -14.49
C LYS A 24 4.99 13.61 -15.04
N THR A 25 3.67 13.50 -14.92
CA THR A 25 2.75 14.52 -15.44
C THR A 25 2.53 15.66 -14.46
N TYR A 26 2.31 15.35 -13.18
CA TYR A 26 1.92 16.34 -12.17
C TYR A 26 2.96 16.53 -11.08
N GLY A 27 3.67 15.50 -10.71
CA GLY A 27 4.63 15.53 -9.62
C GLY A 27 6.03 15.99 -10.00
N VAL A 28 6.30 16.12 -11.27
CA VAL A 28 7.58 16.46 -11.88
C VAL A 28 8.57 15.28 -11.80
N ARG A 29 8.88 14.80 -10.61
CA ARG A 29 9.77 13.66 -10.40
C ARG A 29 9.49 13.01 -9.05
N TYR A 30 9.99 11.81 -8.87
CA TYR A 30 9.98 11.17 -7.56
C TYR A 30 10.90 11.89 -6.59
N PHE A 31 10.52 11.88 -5.32
CA PHE A 31 11.50 12.20 -4.27
C PHE A 31 12.59 11.12 -4.28
N SER A 32 13.70 11.35 -3.60
CA SER A 32 14.71 10.30 -3.47
C SER A 32 14.14 9.08 -2.75
N GLU A 33 14.74 7.92 -2.97
CA GLU A 33 14.31 6.68 -2.36
C GLU A 33 14.28 6.76 -0.83
N LEU A 34 15.29 7.39 -0.24
CA LEU A 34 15.33 7.54 1.21
C LEU A 34 14.25 8.50 1.72
N THR A 35 13.97 9.57 0.97
CA THR A 35 12.86 10.46 1.32
C THR A 35 11.54 9.73 1.23
N ASN A 36 11.32 8.96 0.16
CA ASN A 36 10.09 8.18 0.02
C ASN A 36 9.97 7.10 1.10
N MET A 37 11.08 6.54 1.56
CA MET A 37 11.03 5.61 2.70
C MET A 37 10.56 6.31 3.97
N ALA A 38 11.06 7.53 4.23
CA ALA A 38 10.60 8.33 5.36
C ALA A 38 9.11 8.68 5.23
N VAL A 39 8.66 9.05 4.03
CA VAL A 39 7.24 9.34 3.77
C VAL A 39 6.39 8.08 4.00
N LEU A 40 6.86 6.91 3.57
CA LEU A 40 6.14 5.66 3.85
C LEU A 40 5.95 5.46 5.35
N THR A 41 6.99 5.69 6.13
CA THR A 41 6.92 5.58 7.60
C THR A 41 5.88 6.54 8.17
N GLU A 42 5.85 7.78 7.66
CA GLU A 42 4.84 8.77 8.08
C GLU A 42 3.43 8.30 7.75
N GLU A 43 3.21 7.79 6.53
CA GLU A 43 1.88 7.33 6.11
C GLU A 43 1.43 6.12 6.91
N VAL A 44 2.34 5.21 7.25
CA VAL A 44 2.04 4.08 8.15
C VAL A 44 1.63 4.61 9.53
N GLY A 45 2.31 5.64 10.01
CA GLY A 45 1.95 6.29 11.28
C GLY A 45 0.55 6.90 11.25
N GLU A 46 0.18 7.56 10.14
CA GLU A 46 -1.18 8.10 9.98
C GLU A 46 -2.23 7.00 9.95
N LEU A 47 -1.94 5.91 9.25
CA LEU A 47 -2.81 4.74 9.25
C LEU A 47 -2.96 4.18 10.67
N ALA A 48 -1.86 4.04 11.38
CA ALA A 48 -1.87 3.53 12.76
C ALA A 48 -2.71 4.42 13.67
N ARG A 49 -2.65 5.74 13.48
CA ARG A 49 -3.45 6.68 14.26
C ARG A 49 -4.95 6.45 14.06
N VAL A 50 -5.38 6.31 12.80
CA VAL A 50 -6.79 6.05 12.49
C VAL A 50 -7.23 4.71 13.07
N MET A 51 -6.40 3.66 12.92
CA MET A 51 -6.70 2.34 13.46
C MET A 51 -6.85 2.37 14.99
N ALA A 52 -5.96 3.08 15.68
CA ALA A 52 -6.01 3.18 17.13
C ALA A 52 -7.29 3.89 17.61
N ARG A 53 -7.74 4.90 16.86
CA ARG A 53 -8.94 5.65 17.22
C ARG A 53 -10.24 4.92 16.86
N LYS A 54 -10.22 4.16 15.79
CA LYS A 54 -11.41 3.45 15.33
C LYS A 54 -11.62 2.13 16.08
N TYR A 55 -10.55 1.41 16.38
CA TYR A 55 -10.61 0.06 16.93
C TYR A 55 -9.89 -0.12 18.26
N GLY A 56 -9.14 0.88 18.71
CA GLY A 56 -8.39 0.83 19.96
C GLY A 56 -9.09 1.59 21.07
N ASP A 57 -8.30 1.98 22.06
CA ASP A 57 -8.80 2.65 23.25
C ASP A 57 -8.84 4.18 23.13
N GLN A 58 -8.33 4.70 22.02
CA GLN A 58 -8.39 6.13 21.73
C GLN A 58 -9.61 6.46 20.90
N SER A 59 -10.08 7.70 21.00
CA SER A 59 -11.20 8.19 20.21
C SER A 59 -10.76 9.30 19.27
N PHE A 60 -11.52 9.49 18.19
CA PHE A 60 -11.31 10.63 17.32
C PHE A 60 -11.59 11.91 18.08
N LYS A 61 -10.75 12.93 17.86
CA LYS A 61 -11.00 14.27 18.35
C LYS A 61 -12.15 14.90 17.57
N GLN A 62 -12.78 15.89 18.15
CA GLN A 62 -13.84 16.62 17.47
C GLN A 62 -13.33 17.17 16.13
N GLY A 63 -14.05 16.90 15.06
CA GLY A 63 -13.69 17.34 13.72
C GLY A 63 -12.74 16.40 12.95
N GLU A 64 -12.18 15.41 13.61
CA GLU A 64 -11.37 14.40 12.91
C GLU A 64 -12.26 13.44 12.13
N LYS A 65 -11.81 13.04 10.96
CA LYS A 65 -12.55 12.12 10.08
C LYS A 65 -12.00 10.71 10.16
N ASP A 66 -12.93 9.75 10.03
CA ASP A 66 -12.56 8.36 9.78
C ASP A 66 -12.27 8.19 8.30
N ASN A 67 -11.00 8.27 7.92
CA ASN A 67 -10.54 8.16 6.55
C ASN A 67 -9.64 6.93 6.34
N LEU A 68 -10.01 5.83 6.95
CA LEU A 68 -9.20 4.60 6.94
C LEU A 68 -8.81 4.16 5.52
N ALA A 69 -9.77 4.13 4.61
CA ALA A 69 -9.51 3.71 3.24
C ALA A 69 -8.49 4.60 2.54
N ASP A 70 -8.61 5.90 2.74
CA ASP A 70 -7.68 6.87 2.14
C ASP A 70 -6.27 6.71 2.73
N GLU A 71 -6.17 6.48 4.03
CA GLU A 71 -4.87 6.26 4.68
C GLU A 71 -4.20 4.97 4.17
N MET A 72 -4.98 3.92 3.94
CA MET A 72 -4.45 2.70 3.32
C MET A 72 -3.97 2.96 1.89
N ALA A 73 -4.72 3.75 1.14
CA ALA A 73 -4.35 4.12 -0.22
C ALA A 73 -3.06 4.95 -0.23
N ASP A 74 -2.87 5.85 0.73
CA ASP A 74 -1.65 6.63 0.85
C ASP A 74 -0.43 5.76 1.10
N VAL A 75 -0.56 4.75 1.96
CA VAL A 75 0.53 3.79 2.21
C VAL A 75 0.87 3.04 0.92
N LEU A 76 -0.15 2.55 0.22
CA LEU A 76 0.05 1.83 -1.05
C LEU A 76 0.69 2.72 -2.10
N TRP A 77 0.27 3.98 -2.19
CA TRP A 77 0.85 4.95 -3.13
C TRP A 77 2.35 5.08 -2.96
N VAL A 78 2.81 5.30 -1.74
CA VAL A 78 4.24 5.49 -1.49
C VAL A 78 5.02 4.20 -1.73
N LEU A 79 4.45 3.06 -1.35
CA LEU A 79 5.07 1.77 -1.63
C LEU A 79 5.24 1.55 -3.14
N ILE A 80 4.22 1.91 -3.92
CA ILE A 80 4.30 1.84 -5.37
C ILE A 80 5.39 2.77 -5.91
N CYS A 81 5.51 3.98 -5.38
CA CYS A 81 6.58 4.89 -5.76
C CYS A 81 7.96 4.25 -5.55
N LEU A 82 8.16 3.63 -4.40
CA LEU A 82 9.41 2.93 -4.10
C LEU A 82 9.66 1.76 -5.04
N ALA A 83 8.63 0.99 -5.35
CA ALA A 83 8.74 -0.11 -6.29
C ALA A 83 9.15 0.39 -7.69
N ASN A 84 8.53 1.47 -8.15
CA ASN A 84 8.86 2.07 -9.44
C ASN A 84 10.30 2.58 -9.48
N GLN A 85 10.76 3.22 -8.42
CA GLN A 85 12.10 3.76 -8.34
C GLN A 85 13.18 2.68 -8.31
N THR A 86 12.86 1.51 -7.80
CA THR A 86 13.83 0.42 -7.61
C THR A 86 13.69 -0.69 -8.65
N GLY A 87 12.77 -0.52 -9.60
CA GLY A 87 12.57 -1.50 -10.67
C GLY A 87 11.87 -2.77 -10.23
N VAL A 88 11.12 -2.73 -9.14
CA VAL A 88 10.39 -3.89 -8.63
C VAL A 88 9.01 -3.97 -9.26
N ASN A 89 8.68 -5.11 -9.86
CA ASN A 89 7.33 -5.42 -10.31
C ASN A 89 6.56 -6.04 -9.13
N LEU A 90 5.61 -5.31 -8.59
CA LEU A 90 4.89 -5.75 -7.39
C LEU A 90 3.97 -6.95 -7.65
N THR A 91 3.47 -7.10 -8.88
CA THR A 91 2.67 -8.28 -9.21
C THR A 91 3.51 -9.55 -9.08
N GLU A 92 4.70 -9.55 -9.66
CA GLU A 92 5.62 -10.68 -9.57
C GLU A 92 6.13 -10.89 -8.14
N ALA A 93 6.52 -9.80 -7.47
CA ALA A 93 7.01 -9.89 -6.10
C ALA A 93 5.95 -10.46 -5.16
N PHE A 94 4.70 -10.03 -5.31
CA PHE A 94 3.61 -10.51 -4.48
C PHE A 94 3.27 -11.97 -4.78
N ARG A 95 3.25 -12.34 -6.05
CA ARG A 95 3.02 -13.73 -6.45
C ARG A 95 4.06 -14.68 -5.85
N GLN A 96 5.33 -14.31 -5.96
CA GLN A 96 6.42 -15.09 -5.36
C GLN A 96 6.33 -15.15 -3.84
N ASN A 97 5.93 -14.04 -3.23
CA ASN A 97 5.75 -13.97 -1.78
C ASN A 97 4.62 -14.89 -1.30
N LEU A 98 3.51 -14.94 -2.03
CA LEU A 98 2.41 -15.86 -1.74
C LEU A 98 2.87 -17.31 -1.83
N GLU A 99 3.58 -17.65 -2.90
CA GLU A 99 4.10 -19.01 -3.09
C GLU A 99 5.04 -19.41 -1.97
N LYS A 100 5.95 -18.53 -1.61
CA LYS A 100 6.88 -18.75 -0.51
C LYS A 100 6.16 -18.99 0.82
N LYS A 101 5.14 -18.19 1.12
CA LYS A 101 4.35 -18.32 2.34
C LYS A 101 3.55 -19.62 2.33
N THR A 102 2.97 -19.98 1.20
CA THR A 102 2.21 -21.21 1.06
C THR A 102 3.11 -22.41 1.30
N ASN A 103 4.28 -22.46 0.68
CA ASN A 103 5.21 -23.57 0.83
C ASN A 103 5.75 -23.70 2.25
N ARG A 104 5.96 -22.58 2.95
CA ARG A 104 6.46 -22.56 4.32
C ARG A 104 5.39 -22.95 5.33
N ASP A 105 4.17 -22.43 5.17
CA ASP A 105 3.18 -22.44 6.24
C ASP A 105 1.93 -23.29 5.96
N LYS A 106 1.80 -23.88 4.77
CA LYS A 106 0.56 -24.56 4.36
C LYS A 106 0.05 -25.63 5.33
N ASP A 107 0.95 -26.32 6.01
CA ASP A 107 0.58 -27.35 6.99
C ASP A 107 0.73 -26.86 8.43
N ARG A 108 1.50 -25.82 8.64
CA ARG A 108 1.80 -25.28 9.95
C ARG A 108 0.56 -24.79 10.68
N HIS A 109 -0.29 -24.04 10.00
CA HIS A 109 -1.50 -23.47 10.61
C HIS A 109 -2.60 -24.51 10.76
N LYS A 110 -2.70 -25.45 9.82
CA LYS A 110 -3.63 -26.57 9.93
C LYS A 110 -3.37 -27.40 11.17
N ASN A 111 -2.10 -27.56 11.53
CA ASN A 111 -1.69 -28.39 12.66
C ASN A 111 -1.62 -27.60 13.97
N ASN A 112 -1.94 -26.30 13.93
CA ASN A 112 -1.93 -25.46 15.12
C ASN A 112 -3.29 -25.49 15.81
N PRO A 113 -3.41 -26.03 17.02
CA PRO A 113 -4.70 -26.12 17.73
C PRO A 113 -5.29 -24.78 18.11
N LYS A 114 -4.52 -23.69 18.02
CA LYS A 114 -5.00 -22.33 18.34
C LYS A 114 -5.68 -21.64 17.16
N LEU A 115 -5.63 -22.21 15.97
CA LEU A 115 -6.20 -21.60 14.76
C LEU A 115 -7.42 -22.34 14.22
#